data_cc9269d892c07f4c2293a4a223ca177b
#
_entry.id   cc9269d892c07f4c2293a4a223ca177b
#
_cell.length_a   1.000
_cell.length_b   1.000
_cell.length_c   1.000
_cell.angle_alpha   90.00
_cell.angle_beta   90.00
_cell.angle_gamma   90.00
#
_symmetry.space_group_name_H-M   'P 1'
#
loop_
_entity.id
_entity.type
_entity.pdbx_description
1 polymer ?
#
loop_
_entity_poly.entity_id
_entity_poly.type
_entity_poly.pdbx_seq_one_letter_code
_entity_poly.pdbx_strand_id
1 'polypeptide(L)'
;RKAVFVGHSMGGYVALAFAELYPDYIKGLILLNSTSRADSEERKTNRDRAIQAVKKDHTAFVRLSIANLFSEKNRTLLLDEIEAVKLEALKTPLQGIVAALEGMKIRKDREVLLHFGQYPKLLVLGEKDLVLNYEESRDQIENTNVDLVTLPDGHMSHIENQAEVLKVIGEFVKKI
;
A
#
# COMPACT_ATOMS: atom_id res chain seq x y z
N ARG A 1 24.46 -0.47 -7.70
CA ARG A 1 24.22 -0.22 -6.27
C ARG A 1 22.87 -0.81 -5.88
N LYS A 2 22.79 -1.39 -4.67
CA LYS A 2 21.52 -1.88 -4.10
C LYS A 2 20.82 -0.76 -3.30
N ALA A 3 19.47 -0.79 -3.29
CA ALA A 3 18.66 0.17 -2.53
C ALA A 3 17.63 -0.54 -1.64
N VAL A 4 17.20 0.15 -0.60
CA VAL A 4 16.01 -0.23 0.19
C VAL A 4 14.79 0.39 -0.46
N PHE A 5 13.79 -0.43 -0.71
CA PHE A 5 12.53 0.01 -1.28
C PHE A 5 11.46 0.04 -0.19
N VAL A 6 10.76 1.15 -0.09
CA VAL A 6 9.59 1.32 0.78
C VAL A 6 8.40 1.58 -0.11
N GLY A 7 7.48 0.63 -0.19
CA GLY A 7 6.29 0.73 -1.03
C GLY A 7 5.02 0.81 -0.20
N HIS A 8 4.36 2.00 -0.19
CA HIS A 8 3.05 2.15 0.42
C HIS A 8 1.95 1.81 -0.57
N SER A 9 1.02 0.95 -0.17
CA SER A 9 -0.17 0.61 -0.97
C SER A 9 0.23 0.16 -2.39
N MET A 10 -0.25 0.83 -3.44
CA MET A 10 0.14 0.57 -4.84
C MET A 10 1.67 0.66 -5.05
N GLY A 11 2.38 1.51 -4.31
CA GLY A 11 3.84 1.58 -4.35
C GLY A 11 4.51 0.25 -3.98
N GLY A 12 3.89 -0.55 -3.10
CA GLY A 12 4.34 -1.90 -2.79
C GLY A 12 4.21 -2.85 -3.99
N TYR A 13 3.14 -2.73 -4.78
CA TYR A 13 2.97 -3.52 -6.01
C TYR A 13 4.06 -3.20 -7.05
N VAL A 14 4.41 -1.91 -7.16
CA VAL A 14 5.49 -1.45 -8.04
C VAL A 14 6.85 -1.96 -7.54
N ALA A 15 7.11 -1.86 -6.23
CA ALA A 15 8.35 -2.35 -5.63
C ALA A 15 8.52 -3.86 -5.81
N LEU A 16 7.46 -4.65 -5.67
CA LEU A 16 7.47 -6.08 -5.92
C LEU A 16 7.70 -6.41 -7.39
N ALA A 17 7.07 -5.67 -8.31
CA ALA A 17 7.30 -5.85 -9.75
C ALA A 17 8.76 -5.52 -10.13
N PHE A 18 9.34 -4.48 -9.52
CA PHE A 18 10.75 -4.17 -9.69
C PHE A 18 11.65 -5.27 -9.11
N ALA A 19 11.33 -5.78 -7.92
CA ALA A 19 12.11 -6.84 -7.27
C ALA A 19 12.08 -8.17 -8.06
N GLU A 20 10.97 -8.48 -8.73
CA GLU A 20 10.85 -9.64 -9.64
C GLU A 20 11.81 -9.51 -10.82
N LEU A 21 11.91 -8.32 -11.42
CA LEU A 21 12.71 -8.07 -12.62
C LEU A 21 14.19 -7.82 -12.30
N TYR A 22 14.47 -7.23 -11.16
CA TYR A 22 15.80 -6.73 -10.78
C TYR A 22 16.18 -7.08 -9.34
N PRO A 23 16.20 -8.37 -8.94
CA PRO A 23 16.45 -8.79 -7.56
C PRO A 23 17.82 -8.34 -7.02
N ASP A 24 18.82 -8.26 -7.88
CA ASP A 24 20.17 -7.85 -7.53
C ASP A 24 20.30 -6.38 -7.10
N TYR A 25 19.29 -5.55 -7.37
CA TYR A 25 19.25 -4.16 -6.95
C TYR A 25 18.57 -3.95 -5.61
N ILE A 26 17.98 -5.00 -5.03
CA ILE A 26 17.28 -4.92 -3.74
C ILE A 26 18.27 -5.14 -2.59
N LYS A 27 18.39 -4.16 -1.69
CA LYS A 27 19.06 -4.29 -0.41
C LYS A 27 18.08 -4.71 0.71
N GLY A 28 16.84 -4.24 0.64
CA GLY A 28 15.75 -4.58 1.53
C GLY A 28 14.41 -4.09 0.96
N LEU A 29 13.33 -4.71 1.36
CA LEU A 29 11.97 -4.39 0.89
C LEU A 29 11.04 -4.20 2.08
N ILE A 30 10.37 -3.04 2.12
CA ILE A 30 9.32 -2.72 3.08
C ILE A 30 7.99 -2.57 2.33
N LEU A 31 7.02 -3.38 2.68
CA LEU A 31 5.63 -3.23 2.25
C LEU A 31 4.86 -2.52 3.36
N LEU A 32 4.46 -1.27 3.12
CA LEU A 32 3.70 -0.45 4.05
C LEU A 32 2.24 -0.41 3.59
N ASN A 33 1.32 -0.99 4.37
CA ASN A 33 -0.09 -1.13 4.03
C ASN A 33 -0.27 -1.63 2.59
N SER A 34 0.40 -2.73 2.25
CA SER A 34 0.41 -3.32 0.91
C SER A 34 0.33 -4.84 0.96
N THR A 35 0.12 -5.45 -0.18
CA THR A 35 0.08 -6.91 -0.33
C THR A 35 0.87 -7.35 -1.54
N SER A 36 1.37 -8.60 -1.50
CA SER A 36 2.03 -9.23 -2.64
C SER A 36 1.05 -9.93 -3.58
N ARG A 37 -0.18 -10.15 -3.13
CA ARG A 37 -1.21 -10.92 -3.85
C ARG A 37 -1.84 -10.14 -4.98
N ALA A 38 -2.26 -10.85 -6.03
CA ALA A 38 -3.10 -10.32 -7.10
C ALA A 38 -4.47 -9.87 -6.55
N ASP A 39 -5.21 -9.05 -7.30
CA ASP A 39 -6.61 -8.76 -6.99
C ASP A 39 -7.47 -10.02 -7.19
N SER A 40 -8.34 -10.31 -6.23
CA SER A 40 -9.43 -11.27 -6.38
C SER A 40 -10.42 -10.80 -7.46
N GLU A 41 -11.28 -11.67 -7.96
CA GLU A 41 -12.31 -11.30 -8.95
C GLU A 41 -13.27 -10.23 -8.42
N GLU A 42 -13.58 -10.27 -7.12
CA GLU A 42 -14.36 -9.22 -6.47
C GLU A 42 -13.62 -7.87 -6.50
N ARG A 43 -12.32 -7.87 -6.16
CA ARG A 43 -11.50 -6.65 -6.20
C ARG A 43 -11.36 -6.10 -7.61
N LYS A 44 -11.20 -6.95 -8.64
CA LYS A 44 -11.19 -6.53 -10.05
C LYS A 44 -12.51 -5.87 -10.43
N THR A 45 -13.64 -6.46 -10.03
CA THR A 45 -14.97 -5.87 -10.25
C THR A 45 -15.09 -4.51 -9.56
N ASN A 46 -14.58 -4.36 -8.34
CA ASN A 46 -14.57 -3.09 -7.63
C ASN A 46 -13.67 -2.05 -8.30
N ARG A 47 -12.53 -2.45 -8.93
CA ARG A 47 -11.72 -1.56 -9.78
C ARG A 47 -12.52 -1.06 -10.99
N ASP A 48 -13.28 -1.92 -11.66
CA ASP A 48 -14.11 -1.52 -12.80
C ASP A 48 -15.19 -0.51 -12.38
N ARG A 49 -15.84 -0.73 -11.23
CA ARG A 49 -16.79 0.23 -10.65
C ARG A 49 -16.11 1.57 -10.32
N ALA A 50 -14.91 1.53 -9.75
CA ALA A 50 -14.13 2.73 -9.45
C ALA A 50 -13.75 3.51 -10.72
N ILE A 51 -13.38 2.83 -11.81
CA ILE A 51 -13.10 3.45 -13.12
C ILE A 51 -14.36 4.17 -13.67
N GLN A 52 -15.53 3.56 -13.56
CA GLN A 52 -16.77 4.21 -13.97
C GLN A 52 -17.10 5.41 -13.08
N ALA A 53 -16.90 5.28 -11.77
CA ALA A 53 -17.17 6.35 -10.81
C ALA A 53 -16.26 7.57 -11.05
N VAL A 54 -14.95 7.36 -11.24
CA VAL A 54 -14.01 8.46 -11.48
C VAL A 54 -14.26 9.14 -12.83
N LYS A 55 -14.69 8.40 -13.85
CA LYS A 55 -15.09 8.97 -15.16
C LYS A 55 -16.36 9.82 -15.05
N LYS A 56 -17.27 9.48 -14.14
CA LYS A 56 -18.51 10.22 -13.91
C LYS A 56 -18.28 11.51 -13.13
N ASP A 57 -17.51 11.44 -12.04
CA ASP A 57 -17.16 12.59 -11.19
C ASP A 57 -15.81 12.38 -10.54
N HIS A 58 -14.76 12.91 -11.18
CA HIS A 58 -13.38 12.82 -10.71
C HIS A 58 -13.20 13.42 -9.31
N THR A 59 -13.78 14.58 -9.07
CA THR A 59 -13.61 15.31 -7.80
C THR A 59 -14.27 14.58 -6.64
N ALA A 60 -15.53 14.18 -6.80
CA ALA A 60 -16.26 13.45 -5.76
C ALA A 60 -15.62 12.09 -5.49
N PHE A 61 -15.19 11.37 -6.54
CA PHE A 61 -14.50 10.09 -6.40
C PHE A 61 -13.21 10.22 -5.58
N VAL A 62 -12.33 11.16 -5.93
CA VAL A 62 -11.06 11.38 -5.23
C VAL A 62 -11.31 11.73 -3.77
N ARG A 63 -12.20 12.70 -3.50
CA ARG A 63 -12.49 13.14 -2.12
C ARG A 63 -13.03 12.01 -1.24
N LEU A 64 -13.94 11.19 -1.77
CA LEU A 64 -14.49 10.04 -1.04
C LEU A 64 -13.43 8.95 -0.83
N SER A 65 -12.69 8.61 -1.88
CA SER A 65 -11.66 7.56 -1.82
C SER A 65 -10.58 7.88 -0.80
N ILE A 66 -10.08 9.11 -0.78
CA ILE A 66 -9.05 9.52 0.20
C ILE A 66 -9.56 9.44 1.63
N ALA A 67 -10.77 9.93 1.91
CA ALA A 67 -11.33 9.86 3.26
C ALA A 67 -11.42 8.41 3.78
N ASN A 68 -11.74 7.46 2.89
CA ASN A 68 -11.88 6.04 3.23
C ASN A 68 -10.55 5.31 3.46
N LEU A 69 -9.40 5.93 3.19
CA LEU A 69 -8.09 5.37 3.52
C LEU A 69 -7.73 5.49 5.01
N PHE A 70 -8.37 6.40 5.73
CA PHE A 70 -8.10 6.63 7.15
C PHE A 70 -9.03 5.79 8.03
N SER A 71 -8.53 5.38 9.20
CA SER A 71 -9.34 4.74 10.22
C SER A 71 -10.50 5.66 10.64
N GLU A 72 -11.62 5.09 11.05
CA GLU A 72 -12.85 5.85 11.37
C GLU A 72 -12.60 6.96 12.39
N LYS A 73 -11.86 6.64 13.46
CA LYS A 73 -11.45 7.61 14.48
C LYS A 73 -10.67 8.78 13.89
N ASN A 74 -9.70 8.48 13.04
CA ASN A 74 -8.80 9.50 12.50
C ASN A 74 -9.45 10.37 11.42
N ARG A 75 -10.56 9.95 10.83
CA ARG A 75 -11.36 10.82 9.93
C ARG A 75 -11.88 12.08 10.60
N THR A 76 -12.00 12.07 11.92
CA THR A 76 -12.43 13.24 12.71
C THR A 76 -11.26 13.97 13.37
N LEU A 77 -10.13 13.31 13.59
CA LEU A 77 -8.99 13.87 14.28
C LEU A 77 -7.95 14.50 13.34
N LEU A 78 -7.83 13.98 12.11
CA LEU A 78 -6.81 14.37 11.12
C LEU A 78 -7.45 15.09 9.93
N LEU A 79 -8.36 16.04 10.21
CA LEU A 79 -9.10 16.74 9.14
C LEU A 79 -8.19 17.54 8.21
N ASP A 80 -7.19 18.22 8.75
CA ASP A 80 -6.28 19.05 7.98
C ASP A 80 -5.36 18.19 7.10
N GLU A 81 -4.83 17.08 7.63
CA GLU A 81 -4.03 16.11 6.90
C GLU A 81 -4.84 15.45 5.78
N ILE A 82 -6.08 15.07 6.06
CA ILE A 82 -6.98 14.49 5.06
C ILE A 82 -7.28 15.48 3.93
N GLU A 83 -7.55 16.75 4.25
CA GLU A 83 -7.76 17.77 3.23
C GLU A 83 -6.48 18.05 2.42
N ALA A 84 -5.31 18.06 3.06
CA ALA A 84 -4.05 18.19 2.34
C ALA A 84 -3.83 17.04 1.35
N VAL A 85 -4.10 15.78 1.76
CA VAL A 85 -4.01 14.61 0.87
C VAL A 85 -5.04 14.68 -0.26
N LYS A 86 -6.28 15.11 0.01
CA LYS A 86 -7.30 15.31 -1.03
C LYS A 86 -6.88 16.34 -2.07
N LEU A 87 -6.35 17.48 -1.62
CA LEU A 87 -5.89 18.54 -2.52
C LEU A 87 -4.73 18.06 -3.40
N GLU A 88 -3.81 17.27 -2.85
CA GLU A 88 -2.71 16.69 -3.62
C GLU A 88 -3.23 15.63 -4.61
N ALA A 89 -4.11 14.74 -4.17
CA ALA A 89 -4.69 13.69 -5.01
C ALA A 89 -5.51 14.26 -6.18
N LEU A 90 -6.19 15.39 -6.01
CA LEU A 90 -6.94 16.08 -7.06
C LEU A 90 -6.06 16.61 -8.21
N LYS A 91 -4.75 16.77 -7.99
CA LYS A 91 -3.80 17.13 -9.06
C LYS A 91 -3.53 15.97 -10.02
N THR A 92 -3.88 14.73 -9.62
CA THR A 92 -3.72 13.56 -10.48
C THR A 92 -4.76 13.60 -11.60
N PRO A 93 -4.34 13.60 -12.88
CA PRO A 93 -5.30 13.63 -13.97
C PRO A 93 -6.14 12.36 -14.03
N LEU A 94 -7.37 12.48 -14.54
CA LEU A 94 -8.31 11.37 -14.68
C LEU A 94 -7.66 10.13 -15.33
N GLN A 95 -6.90 10.34 -16.41
CA GLN A 95 -6.23 9.26 -17.12
C GLN A 95 -5.21 8.53 -16.24
N GLY A 96 -4.52 9.25 -15.36
CA GLY A 96 -3.56 8.68 -14.40
C GLY A 96 -4.26 7.77 -13.38
N ILE A 97 -5.41 8.20 -12.86
CA ILE A 97 -6.20 7.39 -11.92
C ILE A 97 -6.74 6.13 -12.60
N VAL A 98 -7.29 6.27 -13.82
CA VAL A 98 -7.80 5.13 -14.59
C VAL A 98 -6.67 4.14 -14.89
N ALA A 99 -5.51 4.63 -15.35
CA ALA A 99 -4.35 3.78 -15.64
C ALA A 99 -3.84 3.04 -14.37
N ALA A 100 -3.83 3.72 -13.22
CA ALA A 100 -3.46 3.10 -11.95
C ALA A 100 -4.45 1.99 -11.55
N LEU A 101 -5.75 2.24 -11.66
CA LEU A 101 -6.79 1.24 -11.36
C LEU A 101 -6.68 0.02 -12.29
N GLU A 102 -6.48 0.22 -13.60
CA GLU A 102 -6.26 -0.86 -14.56
C GLU A 102 -4.98 -1.63 -14.26
N GLY A 103 -3.88 -0.93 -13.99
CA GLY A 103 -2.60 -1.56 -13.61
C GLY A 103 -2.70 -2.42 -12.34
N MET A 104 -3.44 -1.94 -11.34
CA MET A 104 -3.70 -2.72 -10.12
C MET A 104 -4.54 -3.96 -10.40
N LYS A 105 -5.55 -3.85 -11.28
CA LYS A 105 -6.44 -4.96 -11.66
C LYS A 105 -5.70 -6.13 -12.32
N ILE A 106 -4.72 -5.83 -13.18
CA ILE A 106 -3.97 -6.83 -13.95
C ILE A 106 -2.66 -7.29 -13.28
N ARG A 107 -2.34 -6.77 -12.09
CA ARG A 107 -1.09 -7.15 -11.42
C ARG A 107 -1.05 -8.63 -11.13
N LYS A 108 0.14 -9.21 -11.27
CA LYS A 108 0.39 -10.61 -10.94
C LYS A 108 0.50 -10.79 -9.42
N ASP A 109 0.20 -12.01 -8.97
CA ASP A 109 0.60 -12.47 -7.66
C ASP A 109 2.12 -12.56 -7.56
N ARG A 110 2.69 -12.07 -6.45
CA ARG A 110 4.13 -12.06 -6.17
C ARG A 110 4.46 -12.55 -4.77
N GLU A 111 3.57 -13.32 -4.16
CA GLU A 111 3.78 -13.87 -2.81
C GLU A 111 5.06 -14.72 -2.75
N VAL A 112 5.44 -15.34 -3.87
CA VAL A 112 6.69 -16.09 -4.02
C VAL A 112 7.93 -15.25 -3.65
N LEU A 113 7.90 -13.94 -3.83
CA LEU A 113 9.03 -13.05 -3.48
C LEU A 113 9.15 -12.85 -1.97
N LEU A 114 8.05 -12.97 -1.22
CA LEU A 114 8.08 -12.92 0.24
C LEU A 114 8.71 -14.20 0.81
N HIS A 115 8.47 -15.35 0.19
CA HIS A 115 9.03 -16.64 0.60
C HIS A 115 10.50 -16.81 0.19
N PHE A 116 10.86 -16.48 -1.04
CA PHE A 116 12.16 -16.86 -1.63
C PHE A 116 13.09 -15.69 -1.94
N GLY A 117 12.65 -14.43 -1.82
CA GLY A 117 13.51 -13.26 -2.02
C GLY A 117 14.68 -13.24 -1.03
N GLN A 118 15.91 -13.12 -1.55
CA GLN A 118 17.17 -13.22 -0.79
C GLN A 118 17.58 -11.90 -0.10
N TYR A 119 16.64 -11.03 0.18
CA TYR A 119 16.83 -9.75 0.86
C TYR A 119 15.94 -9.66 2.09
N PRO A 120 16.33 -8.89 3.12
CA PRO A 120 15.48 -8.59 4.27
C PRO A 120 14.15 -7.97 3.84
N LYS A 121 13.08 -8.42 4.46
CA LYS A 121 11.72 -7.98 4.15
C LYS A 121 10.98 -7.59 5.42
N LEU A 122 10.18 -6.53 5.32
CA LEU A 122 9.33 -6.05 6.40
C LEU A 122 7.93 -5.79 5.84
N LEU A 123 6.92 -6.33 6.50
CA LEU A 123 5.51 -6.02 6.26
C LEU A 123 5.00 -5.15 7.41
N VAL A 124 4.47 -3.97 7.08
CA VAL A 124 3.82 -3.08 8.06
C VAL A 124 2.34 -2.98 7.70
N LEU A 125 1.47 -3.33 8.63
CA LEU A 125 0.02 -3.36 8.43
C LEU A 125 -0.70 -2.49 9.47
N GLY A 126 -1.76 -1.82 9.03
CA GLY A 126 -2.72 -1.17 9.90
C GLY A 126 -3.81 -2.15 10.32
N GLU A 127 -4.07 -2.27 11.63
CA GLU A 127 -5.08 -3.20 12.18
C GLU A 127 -6.51 -2.82 11.76
N LYS A 128 -6.74 -1.51 11.54
CA LYS A 128 -8.03 -0.94 11.11
C LYS A 128 -8.02 -0.48 9.65
N ASP A 129 -7.16 -1.10 8.84
CA ASP A 129 -7.09 -0.81 7.41
C ASP A 129 -8.40 -1.28 6.73
N LEU A 130 -9.12 -0.34 6.11
CA LEU A 130 -10.36 -0.62 5.40
C LEU A 130 -10.15 -1.04 3.93
N VAL A 131 -8.93 -0.91 3.44
CA VAL A 131 -8.56 -1.29 2.07
C VAL A 131 -8.01 -2.72 2.02
N LEU A 132 -7.22 -3.09 3.03
CA LEU A 132 -6.63 -4.41 3.15
C LEU A 132 -7.18 -5.11 4.39
N ASN A 133 -7.72 -6.30 4.23
CA ASN A 133 -8.05 -7.14 5.37
C ASN A 133 -6.76 -7.53 6.09
N TYR A 134 -6.70 -7.25 7.39
CA TYR A 134 -5.50 -7.45 8.20
C TYR A 134 -5.07 -8.93 8.23
N GLU A 135 -6.02 -9.85 8.50
CA GLU A 135 -5.70 -11.28 8.62
C GLU A 135 -5.25 -11.86 7.28
N GLU A 136 -5.94 -11.55 6.17
CA GLU A 136 -5.53 -11.97 4.83
C GLU A 136 -4.16 -11.39 4.45
N SER A 137 -3.86 -10.18 4.89
CA SER A 137 -2.58 -9.52 4.60
C SER A 137 -1.45 -10.09 5.46
N ARG A 138 -1.74 -10.52 6.68
CA ARG A 138 -0.80 -11.18 7.57
C ARG A 138 -0.49 -12.61 7.09
N ASP A 139 -1.49 -13.35 6.65
CA ASP A 139 -1.41 -14.72 6.18
C ASP A 139 -0.37 -14.93 5.05
N GLN A 140 -0.19 -13.92 4.18
CA GLN A 140 0.80 -14.00 3.07
C GLN A 140 2.26 -14.18 3.52
N ILE A 141 2.57 -13.97 4.79
CA ILE A 141 3.92 -14.13 5.33
C ILE A 141 4.07 -15.37 6.24
N GLU A 142 3.05 -16.21 6.34
CA GLU A 142 3.15 -17.44 7.10
C GLU A 142 4.29 -18.33 6.57
N ASN A 143 5.06 -18.92 7.47
CA ASN A 143 6.22 -19.74 7.16
C ASN A 143 7.31 -19.02 6.33
N THR A 144 7.40 -17.68 6.45
CA THR A 144 8.46 -16.86 5.83
C THR A 144 9.38 -16.27 6.90
N ASN A 145 10.46 -15.61 6.43
CA ASN A 145 11.35 -14.80 7.26
C ASN A 145 11.07 -13.29 7.14
N VAL A 146 9.84 -12.92 6.80
CA VAL A 146 9.41 -11.53 6.72
C VAL A 146 9.10 -11.03 8.13
N ASP A 147 9.74 -9.93 8.54
CA ASP A 147 9.40 -9.25 9.80
C ASP A 147 8.00 -8.63 9.67
N LEU A 148 7.17 -8.68 10.73
CA LEU A 148 5.84 -8.05 10.78
C LEU A 148 5.82 -6.96 11.83
N VAL A 149 5.27 -5.82 11.48
CA VAL A 149 4.87 -4.76 12.41
C VAL A 149 3.41 -4.41 12.19
N THR A 150 2.64 -4.44 13.27
CA THR A 150 1.22 -4.04 13.29
C THR A 150 1.08 -2.67 13.91
N LEU A 151 0.36 -1.78 13.24
CA LEU A 151 0.02 -0.43 13.70
C LEU A 151 -1.49 -0.33 13.99
N PRO A 152 -1.90 0.50 14.94
CA PRO A 152 -3.28 0.45 15.48
C PRO A 152 -4.35 1.09 14.58
N ASP A 153 -3.97 1.78 13.50
CA ASP A 153 -4.88 2.59 12.69
C ASP A 153 -5.05 2.05 11.25
N GLY A 154 -5.34 2.93 10.30
CA GLY A 154 -5.82 2.58 8.98
C GLY A 154 -4.74 2.40 7.90
N HIS A 155 -5.16 2.67 6.66
CA HIS A 155 -4.33 2.46 5.46
C HIS A 155 -3.24 3.53 5.29
N MET A 156 -3.41 4.70 5.89
CA MET A 156 -2.48 5.82 5.78
C MET A 156 -1.52 5.87 6.98
N SER A 157 -0.94 4.72 7.35
CA SER A 157 -0.09 4.59 8.55
C SER A 157 1.04 5.61 8.64
N HIS A 158 1.60 6.06 7.50
CA HIS A 158 2.63 7.08 7.45
C HIS A 158 2.14 8.49 7.85
N ILE A 159 0.82 8.68 7.96
CA ILE A 159 0.17 9.89 8.49
C ILE A 159 -0.43 9.58 9.86
N GLU A 160 -1.20 8.49 9.97
CA GLU A 160 -1.93 8.11 11.18
C GLU A 160 -1.00 7.70 12.34
N ASN A 161 0.16 7.09 12.02
CA ASN A 161 1.16 6.58 12.98
C ASN A 161 2.57 7.00 12.58
N GLN A 162 2.76 8.27 12.25
CA GLN A 162 3.98 8.79 11.63
C GLN A 162 5.25 8.48 12.45
N ALA A 163 5.21 8.69 13.76
CA ALA A 163 6.37 8.47 14.63
C ALA A 163 6.81 7.00 14.65
N GLU A 164 5.84 6.08 14.74
CA GLU A 164 6.08 4.65 14.73
C GLU A 164 6.61 4.17 13.38
N VAL A 165 6.04 4.65 12.27
CA VAL A 165 6.50 4.32 10.92
C VAL A 165 7.94 4.78 10.71
N LEU A 166 8.29 6.01 11.11
CA LEU A 166 9.66 6.53 11.01
C LEU A 166 10.64 5.69 11.84
N LYS A 167 10.25 5.30 13.05
CA LYS A 167 11.06 4.43 13.92
C LYS A 167 11.28 3.08 13.26
N VAL A 168 10.23 2.41 12.83
CA VAL A 168 10.26 1.06 12.24
C VAL A 168 11.13 1.03 10.97
N ILE A 169 10.94 2.00 10.06
CA ILE A 169 11.76 2.11 8.84
C ILE A 169 13.23 2.38 9.21
N GLY A 170 13.48 3.27 10.17
CA GLY A 170 14.83 3.60 10.62
C GLY A 170 15.56 2.41 11.24
N GLU A 171 14.88 1.60 12.05
CA GLU A 171 15.43 0.38 12.65
C GLU A 171 15.72 -0.68 11.58
N PHE A 172 14.82 -0.88 10.63
CA PHE A 172 15.02 -1.80 9.52
C PHE A 172 16.25 -1.41 8.68
N VAL A 173 16.36 -0.14 8.30
CA VAL A 173 17.49 0.34 7.47
C VAL A 173 18.84 0.23 8.19
N LYS A 174 18.88 0.40 9.53
CA LYS A 174 20.10 0.25 10.33
C LYS A 174 20.54 -1.21 10.48
N LYS A 175 19.60 -2.15 10.44
CA LYS A 175 19.85 -3.59 10.63
C LYS A 175 20.47 -4.25 9.37
N ILE A 176 20.32 -3.64 8.20
CA ILE A 176 20.76 -4.17 6.90
C ILE A 176 21.87 -3.28 6.30
#